data_eb901320ff289846173dd2d46e235a73
#
_entry.id   eb901320ff289846173dd2d46e235a73
#
_cell.length_a   1.000
_cell.length_b   1.000
_cell.length_c   1.000
_cell.angle_alpha   90.00
_cell.angle_beta   90.00
_cell.angle_gamma   90.00
#
_symmetry.space_group_name_H-M   'P 1'
#
loop_
_entity.id
_entity.type
_entity.pdbx_description
1 polymer ?
#
loop_
_entity_poly.entity_id
_entity_poly.type
_entity_poly.pdbx_seq_one_letter_code
_entity_poly.pdbx_strand_id
1 'polypeptide(L)'
;MQNLLRNWSRWVLAILLVGFTTPLVAQQYFPHGEATTTDDHGARWIFGGLTSFWHDNKAKTTKLDFSPEIAYLFNENWGLGIVGTYQFEKQNGGEHESLWAIRPFARYYYMHREPFNLYIDGGLGFSTSGGVKGWEVGFRPGACVDLTKSLCLCLRLGFVGYRNQFGAGEEAGLSPSGFGLRFAPEEMQIGLELEL
;
A
#
# COMPACT_ATOMS: atom_id res chain seq x y z
N MET A 1 2.10 34.25 -2.53
CA MET A 1 2.01 32.86 -2.05
C MET A 1 0.57 32.35 -1.86
N GLN A 2 -0.40 33.13 -1.43
CA GLN A 2 -1.81 32.72 -1.23
C GLN A 2 -2.57 32.29 -2.50
N ASN A 3 -2.21 32.79 -3.67
CA ASN A 3 -2.90 32.48 -4.92
C ASN A 3 -2.50 31.12 -5.54
N LEU A 4 -1.33 30.59 -5.22
CA LEU A 4 -0.88 29.27 -5.68
C LEU A 4 -1.60 28.12 -4.95
N LEU A 5 -1.81 28.25 -3.65
CA LEU A 5 -2.52 27.25 -2.85
C LEU A 5 -4.01 27.15 -3.19
N ARG A 6 -4.63 28.29 -3.57
CA ARG A 6 -6.04 28.34 -3.98
C ARG A 6 -6.30 27.69 -5.35
N ASN A 7 -5.31 27.70 -6.23
CA ASN A 7 -5.44 27.03 -7.52
C ASN A 7 -5.16 25.52 -7.41
N TRP A 8 -4.29 25.09 -6.54
CA TRP A 8 -3.97 23.66 -6.38
C TRP A 8 -5.15 22.85 -5.81
N SER A 9 -5.87 23.43 -4.84
CA SER A 9 -7.09 22.78 -4.30
C SER A 9 -8.18 22.57 -5.37
N ARG A 10 -8.25 23.46 -6.38
CA ARG A 10 -9.23 23.33 -7.48
C ARG A 10 -8.88 22.20 -8.44
N TRP A 11 -7.57 21.96 -8.69
CA TRP A 11 -7.11 20.86 -9.54
C TRP A 11 -7.23 19.51 -8.85
N VAL A 12 -6.96 19.43 -7.56
CA VAL A 12 -7.16 18.20 -6.77
C VAL A 12 -8.65 17.83 -6.72
N LEU A 13 -9.53 18.82 -6.55
CA LEU A 13 -10.99 18.60 -6.59
C LEU A 13 -11.46 18.17 -7.98
N ALA A 14 -10.89 18.73 -9.05
CA ALA A 14 -11.20 18.35 -10.42
C ALA A 14 -10.77 16.91 -10.75
N ILE A 15 -9.61 16.48 -10.27
CA ILE A 15 -9.11 15.11 -10.45
C ILE A 15 -9.97 14.11 -9.66
N LEU A 16 -10.39 14.46 -8.43
CA LEU A 16 -11.31 13.65 -7.65
C LEU A 16 -12.70 13.55 -8.31
N LEU A 17 -13.22 14.64 -8.88
CA LEU A 17 -14.51 14.65 -9.57
C LEU A 17 -14.50 13.86 -10.89
N VAL A 18 -13.40 13.86 -11.63
CA VAL A 18 -13.27 13.06 -12.86
C VAL A 18 -13.20 11.56 -12.54
N GLY A 19 -12.64 11.18 -11.39
CA GLY A 19 -12.65 9.79 -10.93
C GLY A 19 -14.05 9.27 -10.54
N PHE A 20 -15.00 10.15 -10.22
CA PHE A 20 -16.37 9.78 -9.83
C PHE A 20 -17.39 9.85 -10.97
N THR A 21 -17.02 10.32 -12.14
CA THR A 21 -17.95 10.43 -13.30
C THR A 21 -17.84 9.27 -14.28
N THR A 22 -17.10 8.22 -13.97
CA THR A 22 -17.29 6.97 -14.69
C THR A 22 -18.68 6.45 -14.36
N PRO A 23 -19.54 6.19 -15.36
CA PRO A 23 -20.89 5.72 -15.08
C PRO A 23 -20.80 4.42 -14.30
N LEU A 24 -21.52 4.36 -13.19
CA LEU A 24 -21.87 3.13 -12.48
C LEU A 24 -22.68 2.22 -13.45
N VAL A 25 -22.02 1.71 -14.47
CA VAL A 25 -22.55 0.63 -15.25
C VAL A 25 -22.03 -0.63 -14.64
N ALA A 26 -22.95 -1.31 -14.05
CA ALA A 26 -22.81 -2.71 -13.73
C ALA A 26 -22.85 -3.06 -12.26
N GLN A 27 -24.01 -3.01 -11.73
CA GLN A 27 -24.46 -4.22 -11.07
C GLN A 27 -24.82 -5.25 -12.15
N GLN A 28 -23.83 -5.86 -12.78
CA GLN A 28 -24.06 -7.14 -13.40
C GLN A 28 -24.03 -8.18 -12.27
N TYR A 29 -25.22 -8.54 -11.83
CA TYR A 29 -25.55 -9.69 -11.04
C TYR A 29 -24.73 -10.88 -11.56
N PHE A 30 -23.84 -11.41 -10.73
CA PHE A 30 -23.13 -12.64 -11.04
C PHE A 30 -24.12 -13.81 -10.93
N PRO A 31 -24.48 -14.50 -12.01
CA PRO A 31 -25.25 -15.73 -11.89
C PRO A 31 -24.40 -16.77 -11.17
N HIS A 32 -24.93 -17.31 -10.11
CA HIS A 32 -24.42 -18.52 -9.49
C HIS A 32 -24.43 -19.64 -10.54
N GLY A 33 -23.30 -20.26 -10.77
CA GLY A 33 -23.22 -21.57 -11.39
C GLY A 33 -22.46 -21.59 -12.71
N GLU A 34 -21.31 -22.08 -12.60
CA GLU A 34 -20.61 -23.10 -13.38
C GLU A 34 -19.11 -22.84 -13.26
N ALA A 35 -18.45 -23.79 -12.62
CA ALA A 35 -17.02 -23.94 -12.75
C ALA A 35 -16.71 -24.22 -14.22
N THR A 36 -16.48 -23.19 -14.99
CA THR A 36 -16.07 -23.29 -16.37
C THR A 36 -14.72 -22.66 -16.52
N THR A 37 -13.80 -23.55 -16.86
CA THR A 37 -12.57 -23.31 -17.59
C THR A 37 -11.52 -22.43 -16.88
N THR A 38 -10.41 -23.07 -16.58
CA THR A 38 -9.07 -22.51 -16.58
C THR A 38 -8.97 -21.38 -17.61
N ASP A 39 -9.40 -20.18 -17.25
CA ASP A 39 -8.80 -18.99 -17.82
C ASP A 39 -7.35 -19.05 -17.36
N ASP A 40 -6.48 -19.39 -18.28
CA ASP A 40 -5.04 -19.25 -18.16
C ASP A 40 -4.78 -17.77 -17.85
N HIS A 41 -4.81 -17.44 -16.58
CA HIS A 41 -4.44 -16.10 -16.08
C HIS A 41 -2.95 -15.97 -16.30
N GLY A 42 -2.60 -15.70 -17.55
CA GLY A 42 -1.24 -15.46 -17.99
C GLY A 42 -0.56 -14.39 -17.13
N ALA A 43 0.72 -14.28 -17.35
CA ALA A 43 1.53 -13.25 -16.72
C ALA A 43 0.86 -11.86 -16.79
N ARG A 44 0.68 -11.19 -15.65
CA ARG A 44 -0.02 -9.91 -15.55
C ARG A 44 0.71 -8.91 -14.67
N TRP A 45 0.55 -7.64 -15.00
CA TRP A 45 1.06 -6.56 -14.18
C TRP A 45 0.04 -6.12 -13.14
N ILE A 46 0.53 -5.82 -11.94
CA ILE A 46 -0.24 -5.20 -10.87
C ILE A 46 0.35 -3.82 -10.61
N PHE A 47 -0.52 -2.82 -10.64
CA PHE A 47 -0.22 -1.45 -10.24
C PHE A 47 -1.11 -1.08 -9.07
N GLY A 48 -0.52 -0.73 -7.96
CA GLY A 48 -1.29 -0.47 -6.77
C GLY A 48 -0.59 0.47 -5.81
N GLY A 49 -1.07 0.45 -4.60
CA GLY A 49 -0.49 1.19 -3.52
C GLY A 49 -1.52 1.87 -2.64
N LEU A 50 -1.01 2.66 -1.71
CA LEU A 50 -1.82 3.44 -0.80
C LEU A 50 -1.37 4.90 -0.79
N THR A 51 -2.30 5.77 -0.44
CA THR A 51 -2.01 7.17 -0.14
C THR A 51 -2.88 7.63 1.01
N SER A 52 -2.33 8.36 1.95
CA SER A 52 -3.09 9.03 2.99
C SER A 52 -2.62 10.48 3.13
N PHE A 53 -3.57 11.36 3.44
CA PHE A 53 -3.30 12.75 3.78
C PHE A 53 -4.14 13.11 5.00
N TRP A 54 -3.49 13.55 6.05
CA TRP A 54 -4.13 13.94 7.28
C TRP A 54 -3.63 15.30 7.77
N HIS A 55 -4.57 16.18 8.11
CA HIS A 55 -4.26 17.46 8.75
C HIS A 55 -5.01 17.58 10.07
N ASP A 56 -4.26 17.59 11.17
CA ASP A 56 -4.81 17.79 12.51
C ASP A 56 -4.79 19.28 12.87
N ASN A 57 -5.97 19.87 12.98
CA ASN A 57 -6.13 21.28 13.34
C ASN A 57 -5.74 21.59 14.80
N LYS A 58 -5.83 20.62 15.72
CA LYS A 58 -5.51 20.80 17.14
C LYS A 58 -4.01 20.67 17.38
N ALA A 59 -3.43 19.58 16.89
CA ALA A 59 -2.00 19.34 16.98
C ALA A 59 -1.21 20.18 15.96
N LYS A 60 -1.89 20.80 14.97
CA LYS A 60 -1.28 21.54 13.86
C LYS A 60 -0.24 20.71 13.10
N THR A 61 -0.53 19.43 12.93
CA THR A 61 0.34 18.46 12.27
C THR A 61 -0.23 18.11 10.90
N THR A 62 0.62 18.04 9.90
CA THR A 62 0.27 17.56 8.56
C THR A 62 1.07 16.31 8.27
N LYS A 63 0.37 15.21 7.94
CA LYS A 63 0.96 13.93 7.54
C LYS A 63 0.56 13.60 6.12
N LEU A 64 1.52 13.13 5.34
CA LEU A 64 1.33 12.60 3.99
C LEU A 64 2.05 11.27 3.90
N ASP A 65 1.30 10.23 3.51
CA ASP A 65 1.85 8.92 3.19
C ASP A 65 1.55 8.60 1.74
N PHE A 66 2.55 8.20 1.00
CA PHE A 66 2.43 7.76 -0.39
C PHE A 66 3.28 6.51 -0.59
N SER A 67 2.63 5.39 -0.92
CA SER A 67 3.28 4.09 -1.07
C SER A 67 2.81 3.39 -2.34
N PRO A 68 3.34 3.78 -3.52
CA PRO A 68 3.06 3.11 -4.77
C PRO A 68 3.67 1.70 -4.80
N GLU A 69 3.00 0.82 -5.49
CA GLU A 69 3.39 -0.56 -5.71
C GLU A 69 3.32 -0.92 -7.18
N ILE A 70 4.30 -1.67 -7.63
CA ILE A 70 4.28 -2.36 -8.91
C ILE A 70 4.71 -3.80 -8.71
N ALA A 71 3.96 -4.74 -9.28
CA ALA A 71 4.28 -6.16 -9.24
C ALA A 71 3.98 -6.81 -10.58
N TYR A 72 4.61 -7.96 -10.80
CA TYR A 72 4.41 -8.81 -11.94
C TYR A 72 4.12 -10.22 -11.48
N LEU A 73 2.93 -10.73 -11.78
CA LEU A 73 2.57 -12.11 -11.54
C LEU A 73 2.98 -12.91 -12.77
N PHE A 74 3.80 -13.93 -12.57
CA PHE A 74 4.22 -14.82 -13.66
C PHE A 74 3.35 -16.09 -13.75
N ASN A 75 2.54 -16.33 -12.74
CA ASN A 75 1.46 -17.34 -12.75
C ASN A 75 0.41 -16.98 -11.68
N GLU A 76 -0.62 -17.81 -11.54
CA GLU A 76 -1.71 -17.56 -10.59
C GLU A 76 -1.25 -17.43 -9.12
N ASN A 77 -0.16 -18.10 -8.75
CA ASN A 77 0.27 -18.17 -7.36
C ASN A 77 1.45 -17.26 -7.03
N TRP A 78 2.33 -16.97 -7.99
CA TRP A 78 3.60 -16.31 -7.72
C TRP A 78 3.78 -15.01 -8.47
N GLY A 79 4.30 -14.02 -7.78
CA GLY A 79 4.71 -12.75 -8.35
C GLY A 79 5.91 -12.14 -7.64
N LEU A 80 6.50 -11.16 -8.27
CA LEU A 80 7.56 -10.32 -7.73
C LEU A 80 7.13 -8.87 -7.84
N GLY A 81 7.44 -8.08 -6.85
CA GLY A 81 7.08 -6.67 -6.85
C GLY A 81 7.99 -5.81 -6.01
N ILE A 82 7.69 -4.53 -6.03
CA ILE A 82 8.38 -3.52 -5.26
C ILE A 82 7.39 -2.48 -4.77
N VAL A 83 7.52 -2.08 -3.51
CA VAL A 83 6.80 -0.96 -2.91
C VAL A 83 7.80 0.15 -2.64
N GLY A 84 7.53 1.36 -3.13
CA GLY A 84 8.18 2.57 -2.67
C GLY A 84 7.33 3.22 -1.59
N THR A 85 7.92 3.78 -0.55
CA THR A 85 7.18 4.52 0.48
C THR A 85 7.83 5.87 0.70
N TYR A 86 7.00 6.91 0.68
CA TYR A 86 7.36 8.25 1.09
C TYR A 86 6.38 8.72 2.16
N GLN A 87 6.90 9.02 3.34
CA GLN A 87 6.12 9.62 4.43
C GLN A 87 6.69 10.99 4.74
N PHE A 88 5.80 11.93 4.97
CA PHE A 88 6.15 13.28 5.34
C PHE A 88 5.27 13.72 6.51
N GLU A 89 5.91 14.14 7.58
CA GLU A 89 5.23 14.71 8.74
C GLU A 89 5.80 16.12 9.03
N LYS A 90 4.91 17.09 9.19
CA LYS A 90 5.25 18.47 9.52
C LYS A 90 4.42 18.93 10.70
N GLN A 91 5.10 19.33 11.78
CA GLN A 91 4.50 20.04 12.89
C GLN A 91 4.63 21.56 12.67
N ASN A 92 3.63 22.33 13.08
CA ASN A 92 3.63 23.77 12.94
C ASN A 92 4.65 24.39 13.90
N GLY A 93 5.71 25.01 13.33
CA GLY A 93 6.81 25.62 14.10
C GLY A 93 7.93 24.66 14.49
N GLY A 94 7.87 23.39 14.05
CA GLY A 94 8.88 22.39 14.26
C GLY A 94 9.61 21.97 12.98
N GLU A 95 10.55 21.06 13.16
CA GLU A 95 11.24 20.39 12.08
C GLU A 95 10.26 19.51 11.28
N HIS A 96 10.57 19.27 10.04
CA HIS A 96 9.84 18.33 9.21
C HIS A 96 10.58 17.00 9.16
N GLU A 97 9.88 15.93 9.35
CA GLU A 97 10.42 14.59 9.19
C GLU A 97 9.98 14.00 7.85
N SER A 98 10.90 13.34 7.19
CA SER A 98 10.61 12.61 5.96
C SER A 98 11.24 11.23 6.02
N LEU A 99 10.48 10.22 5.65
CA LEU A 99 10.93 8.84 5.55
C LEU A 99 10.79 8.36 4.11
N TRP A 100 11.86 7.76 3.61
CA TRP A 100 11.88 7.03 2.36
C TRP A 100 12.12 5.56 2.63
N ALA A 101 11.35 4.70 2.00
CA ALA A 101 11.60 3.26 2.05
C ALA A 101 11.35 2.60 0.70
N ILE A 102 12.03 1.48 0.49
CA ILE A 102 11.88 0.62 -0.67
C ILE A 102 11.80 -0.81 -0.20
N ARG A 103 10.83 -1.58 -0.71
CA ARG A 103 10.58 -2.97 -0.30
C ARG A 103 10.35 -3.86 -1.52
N PRO A 104 11.38 -4.49 -2.05
CA PRO A 104 11.20 -5.62 -2.96
C PRO A 104 10.60 -6.80 -2.22
N PHE A 105 9.67 -7.52 -2.88
CA PHE A 105 8.98 -8.66 -2.31
C PHE A 105 8.69 -9.74 -3.36
N ALA A 106 8.53 -10.97 -2.88
CA ALA A 106 7.90 -12.06 -3.60
C ALA A 106 6.53 -12.31 -2.97
N ARG A 107 5.50 -12.38 -3.78
CA ARG A 107 4.11 -12.66 -3.38
C ARG A 107 3.75 -14.09 -3.72
N TYR A 108 3.15 -14.77 -2.76
CA TYR A 108 2.58 -16.09 -2.94
C TYR A 108 1.11 -16.09 -2.55
N TYR A 109 0.23 -16.34 -3.54
CA TYR A 109 -1.19 -16.56 -3.31
C TYR A 109 -1.42 -18.02 -2.96
N TYR A 110 -1.86 -18.27 -1.72
CA TYR A 110 -2.14 -19.64 -1.24
C TYR A 110 -3.62 -19.99 -1.26
N MET A 111 -4.49 -19.01 -1.51
CA MET A 111 -5.92 -19.23 -1.67
C MET A 111 -6.49 -18.24 -2.69
N HIS A 112 -7.18 -18.81 -3.70
CA HIS A 112 -8.00 -18.08 -4.66
C HIS A 112 -9.44 -18.58 -4.52
N ARG A 113 -10.32 -17.73 -3.98
CA ARG A 113 -11.77 -17.99 -3.92
C ARG A 113 -12.49 -16.68 -4.18
N GLU A 114 -12.94 -16.50 -5.40
CA GLU A 114 -13.72 -15.30 -5.75
C GLU A 114 -14.83 -15.03 -4.72
N PRO A 115 -14.93 -13.81 -4.21
CA PRO A 115 -14.11 -12.62 -4.54
C PRO A 115 -12.87 -12.46 -3.65
N PHE A 116 -12.44 -13.46 -2.89
CA PHE A 116 -11.37 -13.35 -1.90
C PHE A 116 -10.10 -14.07 -2.33
N ASN A 117 -8.98 -13.38 -2.24
CA ASN A 117 -7.66 -13.94 -2.47
C ASN A 117 -6.81 -13.71 -1.21
N LEU A 118 -6.11 -14.75 -0.74
CA LEU A 118 -5.18 -14.64 0.38
C LEU A 118 -3.77 -14.86 -0.09
N TYR A 119 -2.85 -14.02 0.38
CA TYR A 119 -1.46 -14.04 -0.03
C TYR A 119 -0.49 -13.79 1.13
N ILE A 120 0.77 -14.08 0.90
CA ILE A 120 1.89 -13.74 1.76
C ILE A 120 2.94 -13.04 0.90
N ASP A 121 3.34 -11.84 1.29
CA ASP A 121 4.48 -11.13 0.72
C ASP A 121 5.71 -11.43 1.58
N GLY A 122 6.74 -12.05 1.02
CA GLY A 122 8.05 -12.25 1.65
C GLY A 122 9.07 -11.32 1.03
N GLY A 123 9.82 -10.57 1.84
CA GLY A 123 10.72 -9.59 1.25
C GLY A 123 11.71 -8.93 2.18
N LEU A 124 12.44 -8.01 1.58
CA LEU A 124 13.42 -7.15 2.23
C LEU A 124 12.90 -5.72 2.18
N GLY A 125 13.24 -4.92 3.17
CA GLY A 125 12.95 -3.49 3.18
C GLY A 125 14.17 -2.68 3.59
N PHE A 126 14.32 -1.51 3.00
CA PHE A 126 15.34 -0.53 3.35
C PHE A 126 14.66 0.81 3.54
N SER A 127 15.00 1.52 4.61
CA SER A 127 14.46 2.83 4.92
C SER A 127 15.55 3.83 5.29
N THR A 128 15.24 5.11 5.09
CA THR A 128 16.07 6.21 5.56
C THR A 128 15.17 7.37 6.02
N SER A 129 15.46 7.91 7.19
CA SER A 129 14.77 9.07 7.76
C SER A 129 15.73 9.82 8.69
N GLY A 130 15.82 11.16 8.58
CA GLY A 130 16.68 11.96 9.46
C GLY A 130 18.16 11.53 9.50
N GLY A 131 18.68 10.90 8.42
CA GLY A 131 20.03 10.31 8.40
C GLY A 131 20.14 8.92 9.02
N VAL A 132 19.10 8.39 9.65
CA VAL A 132 19.04 7.04 10.17
C VAL A 132 18.68 6.07 9.03
N LYS A 133 19.44 5.00 8.88
CA LYS A 133 19.20 3.94 7.90
C LYS A 133 18.73 2.68 8.61
N GLY A 134 17.63 2.13 8.13
CA GLY A 134 17.06 0.90 8.66
C GLY A 134 16.84 -0.16 7.58
N TRP A 135 16.69 -1.40 8.02
CA TRP A 135 16.34 -2.51 7.15
C TRP A 135 15.44 -3.51 7.85
N GLU A 136 14.70 -4.27 7.07
CA GLU A 136 13.86 -5.36 7.55
C GLU A 136 13.92 -6.55 6.60
N VAL A 137 13.65 -7.74 7.14
CA VAL A 137 13.42 -8.96 6.36
C VAL A 137 12.29 -9.74 7.03
N GLY A 138 11.32 -10.17 6.23
CA GLY A 138 10.18 -10.90 6.81
C GLY A 138 9.02 -11.09 5.85
N PHE A 139 7.90 -11.40 6.46
CA PHE A 139 6.67 -11.76 5.78
C PHE A 139 5.53 -10.80 6.19
N ARG A 140 4.65 -10.52 5.23
CA ARG A 140 3.41 -9.77 5.43
C ARG A 140 2.24 -10.56 4.85
N PRO A 141 1.39 -11.15 5.70
CA PRO A 141 0.15 -11.74 5.22
C PRO A 141 -0.82 -10.67 4.73
N GLY A 142 -1.58 -11.00 3.71
CA GLY A 142 -2.56 -10.11 3.14
C GLY A 142 -3.76 -10.82 2.56
N ALA A 143 -4.77 -10.03 2.27
CA ALA A 143 -5.99 -10.45 1.62
C ALA A 143 -6.39 -9.42 0.58
N CYS A 144 -6.91 -9.86 -0.55
CA CYS A 144 -7.53 -8.99 -1.55
C CYS A 144 -8.97 -9.40 -1.76
N VAL A 145 -9.81 -8.42 -2.05
CA VAL A 145 -11.20 -8.60 -2.46
C VAL A 145 -11.35 -8.00 -3.84
N ASP A 146 -11.76 -8.82 -4.80
CA ASP A 146 -11.97 -8.40 -6.17
C ASP A 146 -13.23 -7.54 -6.24
N LEU A 147 -13.07 -6.25 -6.55
CA LEU A 147 -14.17 -5.31 -6.75
C LEU A 147 -14.70 -5.39 -8.19
N THR A 148 -13.80 -5.65 -9.12
CA THR A 148 -14.08 -5.90 -10.54
C THR A 148 -13.04 -6.90 -11.08
N LYS A 149 -13.14 -7.29 -12.35
CA LYS A 149 -12.15 -8.16 -13.00
C LYS A 149 -10.70 -7.63 -12.99
N SER A 150 -10.54 -6.33 -12.82
CA SER A 150 -9.22 -5.68 -12.90
C SER A 150 -8.89 -4.83 -11.67
N LEU A 151 -9.80 -4.67 -10.71
CA LEU A 151 -9.60 -3.81 -9.55
C LEU A 151 -9.86 -4.58 -8.27
N CYS A 152 -8.87 -4.62 -7.40
CA CYS A 152 -8.91 -5.30 -6.12
C CYS A 152 -8.70 -4.31 -4.96
N LEU A 153 -9.41 -4.52 -3.88
CA LEU A 153 -9.14 -3.89 -2.60
C LEU A 153 -8.26 -4.83 -1.78
N CYS A 154 -7.04 -4.40 -1.45
CA CYS A 154 -6.07 -5.22 -0.77
C CYS A 154 -5.80 -4.72 0.65
N LEU A 155 -5.67 -5.66 1.57
CA LEU A 155 -5.36 -5.45 2.97
C LEU A 155 -4.09 -6.24 3.33
N ARG A 156 -3.06 -5.56 3.84
CA ARG A 156 -1.91 -6.17 4.51
C ARG A 156 -2.12 -6.12 6.00
N LEU A 157 -1.95 -7.26 6.68
CA LEU A 157 -2.40 -7.42 8.06
C LEU A 157 -1.33 -7.20 9.12
N GLY A 158 -0.07 -7.15 8.76
CA GLY A 158 1.00 -7.02 9.74
C GLY A 158 2.37 -7.41 9.21
N PHE A 159 3.28 -7.68 10.13
CA PHE A 159 4.66 -8.05 9.83
C PHE A 159 5.16 -9.14 10.76
N VAL A 160 5.86 -10.11 10.20
CA VAL A 160 6.59 -11.17 10.93
C VAL A 160 7.99 -11.22 10.38
N GLY A 161 8.99 -10.97 11.20
CA GLY A 161 10.37 -10.97 10.72
C GLY A 161 11.34 -10.26 11.64
N TYR A 162 12.45 -9.89 11.08
CA TYR A 162 13.51 -9.13 11.74
C TYR A 162 13.56 -7.70 11.20
N ARG A 163 13.66 -6.73 12.11
CA ARG A 163 13.87 -5.32 11.80
C ARG A 163 15.09 -4.78 12.52
N ASN A 164 15.77 -3.85 11.87
CA ASN A 164 16.80 -3.03 12.49
C ASN A 164 16.59 -1.57 12.06
N GLN A 165 16.10 -0.74 12.98
CA GLN A 165 15.84 0.69 12.77
C GLN A 165 14.97 1.00 11.53
N PHE A 166 14.20 0.04 11.03
CA PHE A 166 13.34 0.24 9.88
C PHE A 166 12.17 1.16 10.23
N GLY A 167 12.00 2.24 9.44
CA GLY A 167 10.97 3.24 9.71
C GLY A 167 11.27 4.13 10.92
N ALA A 168 12.48 4.08 11.49
CA ALA A 168 12.87 4.96 12.56
C ALA A 168 13.04 6.38 12.00
N GLY A 169 12.29 7.35 12.58
CA GLY A 169 12.56 8.78 12.45
C GLY A 169 13.69 9.21 13.40
N GLU A 170 13.76 10.49 13.70
CA GLU A 170 14.76 11.04 14.65
C GLU A 170 14.66 10.44 16.05
N GLU A 171 13.51 9.86 16.43
CA GLU A 171 13.32 9.06 17.62
C GLU A 171 13.81 7.61 17.46
N ALA A 172 14.99 7.42 16.89
CA ALA A 172 15.57 6.11 16.59
C ALA A 172 15.61 5.13 17.79
N GLY A 173 15.55 5.63 19.02
CA GLY A 173 15.50 4.84 20.24
C GLY A 173 14.17 4.10 20.48
N LEU A 174 13.09 4.45 19.78
CA LEU A 174 11.76 3.86 19.95
C LEU A 174 11.44 2.82 18.88
N SER A 175 12.19 2.77 17.78
CA SER A 175 11.97 1.76 16.76
C SER A 175 12.50 0.40 17.21
N PRO A 176 11.64 -0.63 17.32
CA PRO A 176 12.07 -1.92 17.79
C PRO A 176 13.07 -2.55 16.81
N SER A 177 14.24 -2.93 17.33
CA SER A 177 15.22 -3.74 16.59
C SER A 177 15.16 -5.17 17.13
N GLY A 178 15.05 -6.14 16.22
CA GLY A 178 14.98 -7.55 16.59
C GLY A 178 13.98 -8.35 15.79
N PHE A 179 13.82 -9.60 16.17
CA PHE A 179 12.82 -10.50 15.60
C PHE A 179 11.48 -10.33 16.34
N GLY A 180 10.39 -10.27 15.58
CA GLY A 180 9.07 -10.12 16.16
C GLY A 180 7.92 -10.44 15.22
N LEU A 181 6.76 -10.50 15.85
CA LEU A 181 5.46 -10.58 15.21
C LEU A 181 4.69 -9.33 15.61
N ARG A 182 4.22 -8.56 14.63
CA ARG A 182 3.46 -7.35 14.89
C ARG A 182 2.21 -7.30 14.03
N PHE A 183 1.07 -7.48 14.67
CA PHE A 183 -0.26 -7.28 14.12
C PHE A 183 -0.91 -6.13 14.88
N ALA A 184 -0.57 -4.93 14.48
CA ALA A 184 -1.07 -3.71 15.08
C ALA A 184 -1.67 -2.82 13.99
N PRO A 185 -2.59 -1.93 14.32
CA PRO A 185 -3.22 -1.04 13.34
C PRO A 185 -2.21 -0.23 12.51
N GLU A 186 -1.05 0.09 13.09
CA GLU A 186 0.02 0.83 12.43
C GLU A 186 0.73 0.02 11.33
N GLU A 187 0.63 -1.31 11.39
CA GLU A 187 1.15 -2.22 10.36
C GLU A 187 0.11 -2.59 9.31
N MET A 188 -1.17 -2.30 9.59
CA MET A 188 -2.24 -2.59 8.64
C MET A 188 -2.25 -1.55 7.53
N GLN A 189 -2.25 -2.04 6.30
CA GLN A 189 -2.27 -1.20 5.11
C GLN A 189 -3.44 -1.62 4.22
N ILE A 190 -4.25 -0.64 3.83
CA ILE A 190 -5.37 -0.84 2.90
C ILE A 190 -5.02 -0.08 1.63
N GLY A 191 -5.09 -0.75 0.50
CA GLY A 191 -4.76 -0.18 -0.80
C GLY A 191 -5.66 -0.71 -1.91
N LEU A 192 -5.52 -0.11 -3.08
CA LEU A 192 -6.14 -0.57 -4.31
C LEU A 192 -5.05 -1.12 -5.23
N GLU A 193 -5.36 -2.21 -5.90
CA GLU A 193 -4.51 -2.83 -6.92
C GLU A 193 -5.30 -2.94 -8.23
N LEU A 194 -4.69 -2.52 -9.33
CA LEU A 194 -5.18 -2.64 -10.69
C LEU A 194 -4.38 -3.72 -11.40
N GLU A 195 -5.06 -4.73 -11.92
CA GLU A 195 -4.48 -5.82 -12.71
C GLU A 195 -4.66 -5.55 -14.21
N LEU A 196 -3.55 -5.65 -14.97
CA LEU A 196 -3.47 -5.41 -16.41
C LEU A 196 -2.79 -6.55 -17.15
#